data_71597f9b830d886a89e219aa9a9e5a49
#
_entry.id   71597f9b830d886a89e219aa9a9e5a49
#
_cell.length_a   1.000
_cell.length_b   1.000
_cell.length_c   1.000
_cell.angle_alpha   90.00
_cell.angle_beta   90.00
_cell.angle_gamma   90.00
#
_symmetry.space_group_name_H-M   'P 1'
#
loop_
_entity.id
_entity.type
_entity.pdbx_description
1 polymer ?
#
loop_
_entity_poly.entity_id
_entity_poly.type
_entity_poly.pdbx_seq_one_letter_code
_entity_poly.pdbx_strand_id
1 'polypeptide(L)'
;NASSWLTSRMRNSASGLLITPTTSRTTTTHSKTSLKSFDAVVVGYEEKVGLVGFGVELNSKSGKTLGELLRLSGMQGKEGETRMFYALSGIDEFPRVCVVGLGDTSQLDHQRRASFDHVRSAVAAGIRECKKNSALAIAVDRMEEDAPLSVVTEGGELGLYVYDNLKSVPTNEKETPKEKVAFSPLPHLLSSPHQVALAIRGSHNGFAQNCARFMMDVPGNLFNPAEFVIHINHLFAGMGNMRVAVRDRSWMEKQQMGALLSVAQGSASDPFLAELHYDGGNNEESPLILVGKGITFDSGGLNIKLGKNM
;
A
#
# COMPACT_ATOMS: atom_id res chain seq x y z
N ASN A 1 -13.83 13.91 19.40
CA ASN A 1 -12.85 14.67 18.59
C ASN A 1 -12.51 13.90 17.31
N ALA A 2 -12.86 14.47 16.12
CA ALA A 2 -12.61 13.86 14.82
C ALA A 2 -11.12 13.51 14.61
N SER A 3 -10.21 14.35 15.06
CA SER A 3 -8.76 14.17 14.93
C SER A 3 -8.20 12.96 15.69
N SER A 4 -8.65 12.71 16.92
CA SER A 4 -8.22 11.52 17.68
C SER A 4 -8.77 10.22 17.06
N TRP A 5 -9.96 10.28 16.49
CA TRP A 5 -10.60 9.19 15.79
C TRP A 5 -9.88 8.86 14.47
N LEU A 6 -9.54 9.88 13.65
CA LEU A 6 -8.78 9.75 12.41
C LEU A 6 -7.40 9.12 12.66
N THR A 7 -6.67 9.62 13.65
CA THR A 7 -5.31 9.14 14.00
C THR A 7 -5.33 7.71 14.54
N SER A 8 -6.33 7.36 15.37
CA SER A 8 -6.52 6.00 15.87
C SER A 8 -6.77 5.01 14.73
N ARG A 9 -7.55 5.40 13.73
CA ARG A 9 -7.87 4.55 12.57
C ARG A 9 -6.70 4.34 11.62
N MET A 10 -5.85 5.36 11.40
CA MET A 10 -4.62 5.19 10.61
C MET A 10 -3.61 4.28 11.30
N ARG A 11 -3.43 4.41 12.61
CA ARG A 11 -2.57 3.49 13.39
C ARG A 11 -3.09 2.05 13.37
N ASN A 12 -4.41 1.87 13.26
CA ASN A 12 -5.03 0.55 13.15
C ASN A 12 -4.96 -0.05 11.74
N SER A 13 -4.68 0.76 10.70
CA SER A 13 -4.29 0.30 9.36
C SER A 13 -2.76 0.06 9.27
N ALA A 14 -2.09 -0.10 10.41
CA ALA A 14 -0.68 -0.43 10.46
C ALA A 14 -0.36 -1.62 9.56
N SER A 15 0.77 -1.50 8.87
CA SER A 15 1.38 -2.45 7.95
C SER A 15 0.84 -3.87 8.05
N GLY A 16 0.30 -4.41 6.97
CA GLY A 16 -0.09 -5.80 6.85
C GLY A 16 1.10 -6.76 6.75
N LEU A 17 2.34 -6.23 6.71
CA LEU A 17 3.54 -7.04 6.58
C LEU A 17 3.85 -7.80 7.88
N LEU A 18 4.01 -9.11 7.80
CA LEU A 18 4.31 -10.00 8.94
C LEU A 18 5.78 -9.94 9.42
N ILE A 19 6.62 -9.10 8.81
CA ILE A 19 8.02 -8.93 9.21
C ILE A 19 8.10 -7.82 10.25
N THR A 20 8.39 -8.16 11.51
CA THR A 20 8.68 -7.17 12.56
C THR A 20 10.18 -6.86 12.58
N PRO A 21 10.59 -5.58 12.50
CA PRO A 21 11.99 -5.23 12.74
C PRO A 21 12.33 -5.53 14.21
N THR A 22 13.25 -6.46 14.43
CA THR A 22 13.78 -6.75 15.77
C THR A 22 14.72 -5.61 16.20
N THR A 23 14.27 -4.73 17.08
CA THR A 23 15.08 -3.64 17.69
C THR A 23 15.89 -4.13 18.90
N SER A 24 16.26 -5.40 19.01
CA SER A 24 17.14 -5.87 20.06
C SER A 24 18.37 -6.59 19.48
N ARG A 25 19.55 -6.08 19.87
CA ARG A 25 20.81 -6.79 19.76
C ARG A 25 20.75 -8.08 20.62
N THR A 26 20.21 -9.16 20.09
CA THR A 26 20.42 -10.49 20.66
C THR A 26 20.15 -11.54 19.59
N THR A 27 21.22 -12.29 19.29
CA THR A 27 21.27 -13.62 18.63
C THR A 27 20.15 -13.97 17.66
N THR A 28 20.52 -13.97 16.41
CA THR A 28 19.79 -14.42 15.22
C THR A 28 19.34 -15.88 15.37
N THR A 29 18.18 -16.11 15.95
CA THR A 29 17.40 -17.29 15.63
C THR A 29 16.42 -16.89 14.54
N HIS A 30 16.76 -17.17 13.29
CA HIS A 30 15.78 -17.17 12.20
C HIS A 30 14.65 -18.14 12.59
N SER A 31 13.57 -17.62 13.11
CA SER A 31 12.32 -18.36 13.20
C SER A 31 11.97 -18.75 11.76
N LYS A 32 12.12 -20.03 11.42
CA LYS A 32 11.65 -20.61 10.17
C LYS A 32 10.13 -20.49 10.19
N THR A 33 9.59 -19.38 9.67
CA THR A 33 8.17 -19.26 9.40
C THR A 33 7.82 -20.40 8.46
N SER A 34 7.09 -21.37 8.94
CA SER A 34 6.68 -22.53 8.14
C SER A 34 5.72 -22.06 7.07
N LEU A 35 5.82 -22.57 5.84
CA LEU A 35 4.83 -22.33 4.78
C LEU A 35 3.40 -22.67 5.22
N LYS A 36 3.24 -23.60 6.16
CA LYS A 36 1.94 -23.99 6.76
C LYS A 36 1.28 -22.88 7.60
N SER A 37 1.95 -21.77 7.83
CA SER A 37 1.36 -20.59 8.51
C SER A 37 0.55 -19.69 7.59
N PHE A 38 0.58 -19.92 6.27
CA PHE A 38 -0.18 -19.16 5.29
C PHE A 38 -1.43 -19.92 4.85
N ASP A 39 -2.51 -19.21 4.63
CA ASP A 39 -3.77 -19.76 4.13
C ASP A 39 -4.04 -19.44 2.65
N ALA A 40 -3.17 -18.64 2.04
CA ALA A 40 -3.18 -18.37 0.62
C ALA A 40 -1.75 -18.06 0.10
N VAL A 41 -1.53 -18.30 -1.20
CA VAL A 41 -0.36 -17.83 -1.93
C VAL A 41 -0.77 -17.10 -3.20
N VAL A 42 -0.06 -16.01 -3.51
CA VAL A 42 -0.21 -15.23 -4.75
C VAL A 42 0.99 -15.51 -5.65
N VAL A 43 0.73 -15.93 -6.89
CA VAL A 43 1.75 -16.25 -7.90
C VAL A 43 1.42 -15.60 -9.24
N GLY A 44 2.46 -15.35 -10.05
CA GLY A 44 2.35 -14.65 -11.31
C GLY A 44 2.00 -15.53 -12.50
N TYR A 45 1.35 -14.94 -13.52
CA TYR A 45 1.08 -15.52 -14.82
C TYR A 45 1.29 -14.46 -15.91
N GLU A 46 2.22 -14.69 -16.80
CA GLU A 46 2.50 -13.81 -17.94
C GLU A 46 1.71 -14.24 -19.18
N GLU A 47 1.14 -13.29 -19.92
CA GLU A 47 0.21 -13.53 -21.02
C GLU A 47 0.77 -14.48 -22.11
N LYS A 48 2.04 -14.32 -22.47
CA LYS A 48 2.69 -15.14 -23.53
C LYS A 48 3.51 -16.32 -23.02
N VAL A 49 3.85 -16.34 -21.74
CA VAL A 49 4.75 -17.32 -21.13
C VAL A 49 4.00 -18.34 -20.28
N GLY A 50 2.94 -17.91 -19.59
CA GLY A 50 2.21 -18.72 -18.64
C GLY A 50 2.63 -18.45 -17.21
N LEU A 51 2.59 -19.48 -16.35
CA LEU A 51 3.04 -19.39 -14.95
C LEU A 51 4.51 -19.00 -14.86
N VAL A 52 4.83 -18.10 -13.96
CA VAL A 52 6.19 -17.61 -13.69
C VAL A 52 6.57 -17.79 -12.21
N GLY A 53 7.84 -17.67 -11.90
CA GLY A 53 8.35 -17.73 -10.52
C GLY A 53 7.92 -19.00 -9.78
N PHE A 54 7.48 -18.85 -8.56
CA PHE A 54 7.00 -19.97 -7.72
C PHE A 54 5.76 -20.67 -8.28
N GLY A 55 5.00 -20.01 -9.16
CA GLY A 55 3.86 -20.61 -9.85
C GLY A 55 4.24 -21.83 -10.71
N VAL A 56 5.43 -21.83 -11.30
CA VAL A 56 5.97 -22.99 -12.07
C VAL A 56 6.22 -24.18 -11.15
N GLU A 57 6.78 -23.93 -9.96
CA GLU A 57 7.02 -24.96 -8.95
C GLU A 57 5.70 -25.56 -8.45
N LEU A 58 4.70 -24.72 -8.13
CA LEU A 58 3.37 -25.19 -7.73
C LEU A 58 2.69 -26.03 -8.81
N ASN A 59 2.83 -25.63 -10.08
CA ASN A 59 2.29 -26.41 -11.18
C ASN A 59 2.95 -27.80 -11.28
N SER A 60 4.26 -27.87 -11.04
CA SER A 60 4.98 -29.15 -11.00
C SER A 60 4.52 -30.02 -9.84
N LYS A 61 4.41 -29.46 -8.62
CA LYS A 61 3.93 -30.15 -7.41
C LYS A 61 2.51 -30.71 -7.57
N SER A 62 1.64 -29.97 -8.27
CA SER A 62 0.26 -30.41 -8.55
C SER A 62 0.16 -31.40 -9.71
N GLY A 63 1.26 -31.96 -10.22
CA GLY A 63 1.24 -32.84 -11.38
C GLY A 63 0.69 -32.16 -12.65
N LYS A 64 0.93 -30.84 -12.80
CA LYS A 64 0.44 -29.96 -13.88
C LYS A 64 -1.05 -29.62 -13.82
N THR A 65 -1.76 -30.03 -12.79
CA THR A 65 -3.19 -29.76 -12.61
C THR A 65 -3.48 -28.25 -12.56
N LEU A 66 -2.61 -27.44 -11.93
CA LEU A 66 -2.79 -25.99 -11.87
C LEU A 66 -2.80 -25.36 -13.26
N GLY A 67 -1.87 -25.74 -14.15
CA GLY A 67 -1.80 -25.24 -15.52
C GLY A 67 -3.01 -25.66 -16.37
N GLU A 68 -3.51 -26.88 -16.16
CA GLU A 68 -4.72 -27.35 -16.84
C GLU A 68 -5.96 -26.57 -16.41
N LEU A 69 -6.13 -26.34 -15.09
CA LEU A 69 -7.23 -25.54 -14.56
C LEU A 69 -7.16 -24.09 -15.03
N LEU A 70 -5.96 -23.50 -15.15
CA LEU A 70 -5.79 -22.17 -15.71
C LEU A 70 -6.27 -22.09 -17.15
N ARG A 71 -5.89 -23.07 -17.98
CA ARG A 71 -6.36 -23.19 -19.38
C ARG A 71 -7.88 -23.32 -19.44
N LEU A 72 -8.47 -24.19 -18.62
CA LEU A 72 -9.93 -24.39 -18.56
C LEU A 72 -10.68 -23.16 -18.05
N SER A 73 -10.07 -22.37 -17.16
CA SER A 73 -10.66 -21.12 -16.63
C SER A 73 -10.66 -19.99 -17.65
N GLY A 74 -10.03 -20.17 -18.80
CA GLY A 74 -9.89 -19.14 -19.83
C GLY A 74 -8.99 -17.96 -19.41
N MET A 75 -8.10 -18.15 -18.44
CA MET A 75 -7.16 -17.10 -18.01
C MET A 75 -6.24 -16.72 -19.17
N GLN A 76 -6.21 -15.43 -19.48
CA GLN A 76 -5.39 -14.87 -20.56
C GLN A 76 -4.08 -14.27 -20.03
N GLY A 77 -3.99 -13.99 -18.74
CA GLY A 77 -2.83 -13.37 -18.10
C GLY A 77 -2.77 -11.86 -18.24
N LYS A 78 -3.87 -11.21 -18.61
CA LYS A 78 -3.95 -9.74 -18.67
C LYS A 78 -3.60 -9.13 -17.33
N GLU A 79 -3.00 -7.95 -17.34
CA GLU A 79 -2.59 -7.24 -16.12
C GLU A 79 -3.75 -7.15 -15.10
N GLY A 80 -3.52 -7.69 -13.90
CA GLY A 80 -4.51 -7.68 -12.81
C GLY A 80 -5.65 -8.71 -12.95
N GLU A 81 -5.69 -9.53 -13.99
CA GLU A 81 -6.63 -10.66 -14.10
C GLU A 81 -6.30 -11.68 -13.00
N THR A 82 -7.30 -12.13 -12.24
CA THR A 82 -7.09 -13.09 -11.13
C THR A 82 -7.90 -14.36 -11.30
N ARG A 83 -7.35 -15.47 -10.82
CA ARG A 83 -8.05 -16.75 -10.65
C ARG A 83 -7.69 -17.36 -9.31
N MET A 84 -8.71 -17.83 -8.57
CA MET A 84 -8.53 -18.47 -7.29
C MET A 84 -8.79 -19.97 -7.43
N PHE A 85 -7.86 -20.78 -6.90
CA PHE A 85 -7.96 -22.23 -6.83
C PHE A 85 -7.88 -22.68 -5.39
N TYR A 86 -8.56 -23.79 -5.06
CA TYR A 86 -8.71 -24.28 -3.70
C TYR A 86 -8.30 -25.74 -3.63
N ALA A 87 -7.63 -26.10 -2.53
CA ALA A 87 -7.30 -27.48 -2.18
C ALA A 87 -6.70 -28.29 -3.33
N LEU A 88 -5.69 -27.71 -4.02
CA LEU A 88 -5.01 -28.39 -5.13
C LEU A 88 -4.20 -29.57 -4.61
N SER A 89 -4.41 -30.76 -5.17
CA SER A 89 -3.64 -31.95 -4.85
C SER A 89 -2.14 -31.72 -5.06
N GLY A 90 -1.31 -32.16 -4.11
CA GLY A 90 0.13 -31.94 -4.13
C GLY A 90 0.59 -30.55 -3.67
N ILE A 91 -0.34 -29.67 -3.29
CA ILE A 91 -0.04 -28.32 -2.73
C ILE A 91 -0.70 -28.23 -1.34
N ASP A 92 -0.17 -29.00 -0.38
CA ASP A 92 -0.74 -29.04 0.98
C ASP A 92 -0.37 -27.84 1.85
N GLU A 93 0.62 -27.05 1.42
CA GLU A 93 1.10 -25.88 2.14
C GLU A 93 0.14 -24.68 2.04
N PHE A 94 -0.63 -24.60 0.95
CA PHE A 94 -1.52 -23.48 0.66
C PHE A 94 -2.92 -23.96 0.30
N PRO A 95 -3.91 -23.83 1.19
CA PRO A 95 -5.29 -24.19 0.87
C PRO A 95 -5.89 -23.35 -0.26
N ARG A 96 -5.30 -22.17 -0.54
CA ARG A 96 -5.73 -21.28 -1.63
C ARG A 96 -4.53 -20.85 -2.46
N VAL A 97 -4.67 -20.94 -3.79
CA VAL A 97 -3.67 -20.44 -4.75
C VAL A 97 -4.34 -19.37 -5.62
N CYS A 98 -3.89 -18.14 -5.49
CA CYS A 98 -4.31 -17.03 -6.33
C CYS A 98 -3.29 -16.82 -7.43
N VAL A 99 -3.70 -17.02 -8.67
CA VAL A 99 -2.88 -16.73 -9.86
C VAL A 99 -3.30 -15.37 -10.41
N VAL A 100 -2.31 -14.49 -10.65
CA VAL A 100 -2.55 -13.12 -11.12
C VAL A 100 -1.78 -12.83 -12.40
N GLY A 101 -2.43 -12.18 -13.36
CA GLY A 101 -1.85 -11.78 -14.63
C GLY A 101 -0.92 -10.57 -14.50
N LEU A 102 0.25 -10.69 -15.15
CA LEU A 102 1.26 -9.63 -15.30
C LEU A 102 1.08 -8.82 -16.58
N GLY A 103 0.23 -9.30 -17.50
CA GLY A 103 0.12 -8.79 -18.86
C GLY A 103 1.21 -9.31 -19.79
N ASP A 104 1.36 -8.67 -20.94
CA ASP A 104 2.43 -8.93 -21.90
C ASP A 104 3.68 -8.12 -21.54
N THR A 105 4.60 -8.71 -20.78
CA THR A 105 5.81 -8.03 -20.33
C THR A 105 6.76 -7.66 -21.48
N SER A 106 6.62 -8.32 -22.64
CA SER A 106 7.41 -7.99 -23.84
C SER A 106 7.06 -6.62 -24.43
N GLN A 107 5.87 -6.10 -24.14
CA GLN A 107 5.37 -4.80 -24.61
C GLN A 107 5.61 -3.64 -23.63
N LEU A 108 6.23 -3.91 -22.48
CA LEU A 108 6.53 -2.87 -21.52
C LEU A 108 7.59 -1.91 -22.07
N ASP A 109 7.32 -0.60 -21.98
CA ASP A 109 8.33 0.42 -22.23
C ASP A 109 9.44 0.35 -21.17
N HIS A 110 10.56 1.04 -21.45
CA HIS A 110 11.72 1.04 -20.55
C HIS A 110 11.38 1.53 -19.13
N GLN A 111 10.51 2.53 -19.02
CA GLN A 111 10.14 3.12 -17.74
C GLN A 111 9.28 2.15 -16.89
N ARG A 112 8.26 1.54 -17.48
CA ARG A 112 7.41 0.55 -16.81
C ARG A 112 8.19 -0.70 -16.40
N ARG A 113 9.12 -1.16 -17.25
CA ARG A 113 10.00 -2.28 -16.93
C ARG A 113 10.93 -1.95 -15.75
N ALA A 114 11.55 -0.75 -15.75
CA ALA A 114 12.45 -0.32 -14.67
C ALA A 114 11.73 -0.06 -13.34
N SER A 115 10.46 0.35 -13.37
CA SER A 115 9.65 0.61 -12.16
C SER A 115 8.97 -0.63 -11.59
N PHE A 116 8.87 -1.72 -12.35
CA PHE A 116 8.12 -2.94 -12.00
C PHE A 116 6.66 -2.66 -11.62
N ASP A 117 6.03 -1.67 -12.25
CA ASP A 117 4.64 -1.28 -11.93
C ASP A 117 3.65 -2.42 -12.17
N HIS A 118 3.87 -3.23 -13.20
CA HIS A 118 3.06 -4.41 -13.49
C HIS A 118 3.13 -5.46 -12.36
N VAL A 119 4.31 -5.70 -11.77
CA VAL A 119 4.47 -6.58 -10.60
C VAL A 119 3.74 -6.01 -9.40
N ARG A 120 3.94 -4.71 -9.11
CA ARG A 120 3.24 -4.02 -8.00
C ARG A 120 1.73 -4.12 -8.14
N SER A 121 1.21 -3.86 -9.35
CA SER A 121 -0.22 -3.94 -9.67
C SER A 121 -0.77 -5.35 -9.53
N ALA A 122 -0.04 -6.35 -10.02
CA ALA A 122 -0.41 -7.76 -9.91
C ALA A 122 -0.45 -8.22 -8.46
N VAL A 123 0.58 -7.91 -7.66
CA VAL A 123 0.58 -8.21 -6.21
C VAL A 123 -0.64 -7.59 -5.53
N ALA A 124 -0.91 -6.31 -5.79
CA ALA A 124 -2.06 -5.63 -5.20
C ALA A 124 -3.40 -6.28 -5.60
N ALA A 125 -3.54 -6.73 -6.85
CA ALA A 125 -4.73 -7.44 -7.32
C ALA A 125 -4.87 -8.81 -6.65
N GLY A 126 -3.79 -9.58 -6.56
CA GLY A 126 -3.78 -10.88 -5.90
C GLY A 126 -4.12 -10.79 -4.40
N ILE A 127 -3.57 -9.83 -3.68
CA ILE A 127 -3.89 -9.57 -2.27
C ILE A 127 -5.38 -9.21 -2.09
N ARG A 128 -5.94 -8.35 -2.95
CA ARG A 128 -7.37 -8.02 -2.90
C ARG A 128 -8.25 -9.24 -3.15
N GLU A 129 -7.89 -10.08 -4.11
CA GLU A 129 -8.65 -11.30 -4.40
C GLU A 129 -8.57 -12.30 -3.25
N CYS A 130 -7.38 -12.51 -2.65
CA CYS A 130 -7.22 -13.35 -1.46
C CYS A 130 -8.07 -12.83 -0.28
N LYS A 131 -8.02 -11.53 0.00
CA LYS A 131 -8.82 -10.89 1.04
C LYS A 131 -10.33 -11.06 0.81
N LYS A 132 -10.80 -10.88 -0.43
CA LYS A 132 -12.20 -11.09 -0.83
C LYS A 132 -12.64 -12.54 -0.57
N ASN A 133 -11.73 -13.50 -0.72
CA ASN A 133 -11.96 -14.92 -0.46
C ASN A 133 -11.55 -15.34 0.96
N SER A 134 -11.60 -14.42 1.93
CA SER A 134 -11.41 -14.65 3.37
C SER A 134 -10.04 -15.25 3.73
N ALA A 135 -8.99 -14.95 2.97
CA ALA A 135 -7.63 -15.26 3.38
C ALA A 135 -7.13 -14.22 4.38
N LEU A 136 -6.48 -14.67 5.45
CA LEU A 136 -5.98 -13.83 6.54
C LEU A 136 -4.45 -13.74 6.55
N ALA A 137 -3.77 -14.82 6.14
CA ALA A 137 -2.32 -14.89 6.06
C ALA A 137 -1.90 -15.26 4.63
N ILE A 138 -1.33 -14.31 3.89
CA ILE A 138 -1.09 -14.45 2.46
C ILE A 138 0.42 -14.46 2.17
N ALA A 139 0.91 -15.53 1.56
CA ALA A 139 2.26 -15.58 0.98
C ALA A 139 2.25 -14.94 -0.41
N VAL A 140 3.31 -14.22 -0.76
CA VAL A 140 3.42 -13.55 -2.06
C VAL A 140 4.72 -13.93 -2.74
N ASP A 141 4.63 -14.37 -3.99
CA ASP A 141 5.79 -14.61 -4.84
C ASP A 141 6.37 -13.29 -5.38
N ARG A 142 7.64 -13.32 -5.74
CA ARG A 142 8.33 -12.22 -6.41
C ARG A 142 7.81 -11.98 -7.82
N MET A 143 7.30 -13.02 -8.48
CA MET A 143 6.75 -13.08 -9.84
C MET A 143 7.80 -12.90 -10.96
N GLU A 144 8.74 -11.98 -10.83
CA GLU A 144 9.89 -11.81 -11.72
C GLU A 144 11.20 -11.86 -10.92
N GLU A 145 12.22 -12.52 -11.46
CA GLU A 145 13.49 -12.76 -10.77
C GLU A 145 14.18 -11.47 -10.35
N ASP A 146 14.16 -10.47 -11.22
CA ASP A 146 14.80 -9.17 -11.01
C ASP A 146 13.96 -8.19 -10.19
N ALA A 147 12.67 -8.48 -9.92
CA ALA A 147 11.80 -7.57 -9.17
C ALA A 147 12.29 -7.42 -7.72
N PRO A 148 12.56 -6.18 -7.26
CA PRO A 148 12.96 -5.95 -5.88
C PRO A 148 11.84 -6.32 -4.91
N LEU A 149 12.15 -6.90 -3.75
CA LEU A 149 11.12 -7.20 -2.74
C LEU A 149 10.40 -5.96 -2.22
N SER A 150 11.00 -4.78 -2.37
CA SER A 150 10.32 -3.52 -2.05
C SER A 150 9.08 -3.28 -2.93
N VAL A 151 9.12 -3.67 -4.19
CA VAL A 151 7.96 -3.57 -5.11
C VAL A 151 6.85 -4.54 -4.70
N VAL A 152 7.22 -5.76 -4.33
CA VAL A 152 6.28 -6.80 -3.88
C VAL A 152 5.55 -6.36 -2.60
N THR A 153 6.29 -5.89 -1.61
CA THR A 153 5.70 -5.48 -0.33
C THR A 153 4.94 -4.18 -0.43
N GLU A 154 5.39 -3.23 -1.25
CA GLU A 154 4.63 -2.02 -1.58
C GLU A 154 3.28 -2.39 -2.22
N GLY A 155 3.27 -3.27 -3.23
CA GLY A 155 2.05 -3.78 -3.86
C GLY A 155 1.10 -4.44 -2.86
N GLY A 156 1.64 -5.22 -1.91
CA GLY A 156 0.86 -5.85 -0.85
C GLY A 156 0.16 -4.83 0.06
N GLU A 157 0.87 -3.81 0.54
CA GLU A 157 0.30 -2.72 1.35
C GLU A 157 -0.79 -1.95 0.59
N LEU A 158 -0.53 -1.62 -0.69
CA LEU A 158 -1.49 -0.91 -1.54
C LEU A 158 -2.74 -1.76 -1.82
N GLY A 159 -2.58 -3.08 -1.93
CA GLY A 159 -3.69 -4.03 -2.12
C GLY A 159 -4.61 -4.16 -0.91
N LEU A 160 -4.09 -3.99 0.29
CA LEU A 160 -4.86 -4.07 1.54
C LEU A 160 -5.67 -2.82 1.84
N TYR A 161 -5.33 -1.67 1.24
CA TYR A 161 -5.99 -0.40 1.53
C TYR A 161 -7.47 -0.41 1.17
N VAL A 162 -8.29 0.02 2.11
CA VAL A 162 -9.73 0.27 1.94
C VAL A 162 -10.13 1.47 2.78
N TYR A 163 -10.82 2.44 2.20
CA TYR A 163 -11.48 3.50 2.94
C TYR A 163 -12.92 3.09 3.26
N ASP A 164 -13.18 2.67 4.48
CA ASP A 164 -14.50 2.23 4.95
C ASP A 164 -14.98 2.98 6.21
N ASN A 165 -14.31 4.09 6.55
CA ASN A 165 -14.50 4.82 7.80
C ASN A 165 -15.91 5.40 7.98
N LEU A 166 -16.63 5.66 6.89
CA LEU A 166 -17.96 6.24 6.89
C LEU A 166 -19.08 5.22 6.62
N LYS A 167 -18.72 3.94 6.46
CA LYS A 167 -19.72 2.88 6.30
C LYS A 167 -20.37 2.57 7.64
N SER A 168 -21.70 2.41 7.61
CA SER A 168 -22.46 1.93 8.77
C SER A 168 -21.97 0.54 9.15
N VAL A 169 -21.71 0.32 10.44
CA VAL A 169 -21.51 -1.05 10.95
C VAL A 169 -22.89 -1.69 11.05
N PRO A 170 -23.14 -2.85 10.41
CA PRO A 170 -24.40 -3.56 10.57
C PRO A 170 -24.66 -3.84 12.06
N THR A 171 -25.82 -3.48 12.54
CA THR A 171 -26.21 -3.61 13.98
C THR A 171 -26.17 -5.04 14.50
N ASN A 172 -26.12 -6.04 13.62
CA ASN A 172 -26.07 -7.46 13.96
C ASN A 172 -24.64 -8.05 14.04
N GLU A 173 -23.63 -7.34 13.58
CA GLU A 173 -22.24 -7.68 13.80
C GLU A 173 -21.81 -7.07 15.14
N LYS A 174 -22.14 -7.74 16.23
CA LYS A 174 -21.55 -7.47 17.55
C LYS A 174 -20.04 -7.51 17.34
N GLU A 175 -19.38 -6.36 17.47
CA GLU A 175 -17.96 -6.08 17.77
C GLU A 175 -16.97 -7.26 17.76
N THR A 176 -17.03 -8.14 16.78
CA THR A 176 -15.87 -8.99 16.49
C THR A 176 -14.86 -8.09 15.77
N PRO A 177 -13.66 -7.87 16.34
CA PRO A 177 -12.62 -7.14 15.64
C PRO A 177 -12.45 -7.78 14.27
N LYS A 178 -12.59 -7.01 13.18
CA LYS A 178 -12.31 -7.53 11.84
C LYS A 178 -10.90 -8.12 11.88
N GLU A 179 -10.78 -9.42 11.61
CA GLU A 179 -9.49 -10.08 11.59
C GLU A 179 -8.58 -9.36 10.60
N LYS A 180 -7.37 -9.02 11.06
CA LYS A 180 -6.41 -8.29 10.23
C LYS A 180 -5.83 -9.25 9.20
N VAL A 181 -6.00 -8.91 7.93
CA VAL A 181 -5.29 -9.59 6.85
C VAL A 181 -3.83 -9.19 6.89
N ALA A 182 -2.96 -10.17 6.88
CA ALA A 182 -1.52 -10.00 6.86
C ALA A 182 -0.90 -10.69 5.63
N PHE A 183 0.24 -10.19 5.17
CA PHE A 183 0.96 -10.80 4.06
C PHE A 183 2.47 -10.84 4.31
N SER A 184 3.17 -11.68 3.58
CA SER A 184 4.64 -11.72 3.56
C SER A 184 5.13 -12.20 2.20
N PRO A 185 6.26 -11.72 1.69
CA PRO A 185 6.99 -12.46 0.66
C PRO A 185 7.22 -13.90 1.09
N LEU A 186 7.29 -14.83 0.13
CA LEU A 186 7.61 -16.22 0.44
C LEU A 186 8.90 -16.32 1.26
N PRO A 187 8.98 -17.18 2.29
CA PRO A 187 10.10 -17.20 3.23
C PRO A 187 11.48 -17.37 2.59
N HIS A 188 11.60 -18.12 1.49
CA HIS A 188 12.88 -18.29 0.80
C HIS A 188 13.38 -16.99 0.15
N LEU A 189 12.49 -16.05 -0.17
CA LEU A 189 12.85 -14.73 -0.71
C LEU A 189 13.47 -13.81 0.34
N LEU A 190 13.25 -14.08 1.62
CA LEU A 190 13.75 -13.34 2.77
C LEU A 190 15.07 -13.92 3.31
N SER A 191 15.86 -14.56 2.46
CA SER A 191 17.05 -15.34 2.82
C SER A 191 18.24 -14.51 3.30
N SER A 192 18.26 -13.20 3.08
CA SER A 192 19.35 -12.32 3.49
C SER A 192 18.86 -11.04 4.19
N PRO A 193 19.70 -10.42 5.04
CA PRO A 193 19.38 -9.12 5.66
C PRO A 193 19.05 -8.03 4.62
N HIS A 194 19.69 -8.07 3.46
CA HIS A 194 19.41 -7.13 2.37
C HIS A 194 17.99 -7.29 1.82
N GLN A 195 17.54 -8.53 1.58
CA GLN A 195 16.19 -8.81 1.10
C GLN A 195 15.12 -8.40 2.13
N VAL A 196 15.38 -8.65 3.41
CA VAL A 196 14.52 -8.19 4.51
C VAL A 196 14.44 -6.66 4.54
N ALA A 197 15.56 -5.96 4.39
CA ALA A 197 15.58 -4.49 4.36
C ALA A 197 14.79 -3.93 3.16
N LEU A 198 14.89 -4.55 1.97
CA LEU A 198 14.09 -4.20 0.81
C LEU A 198 12.57 -4.40 1.08
N ALA A 199 12.20 -5.52 1.68
CA ALA A 199 10.80 -5.79 2.01
C ALA A 199 10.24 -4.76 3.01
N ILE A 200 10.99 -4.40 4.04
CA ILE A 200 10.62 -3.35 5.01
C ILE A 200 10.50 -1.99 4.31
N ARG A 201 11.43 -1.64 3.42
CA ARG A 201 11.38 -0.40 2.65
C ARG A 201 10.11 -0.31 1.80
N GLY A 202 9.72 -1.38 1.12
CA GLY A 202 8.51 -1.41 0.32
C GLY A 202 7.24 -1.24 1.16
N SER A 203 7.20 -1.86 2.35
CA SER A 203 6.09 -1.65 3.28
C SER A 203 5.99 -0.19 3.73
N HIS A 204 7.10 0.48 4.03
CA HIS A 204 7.10 1.91 4.35
C HIS A 204 6.61 2.76 3.18
N ASN A 205 7.03 2.45 1.94
CA ASN A 205 6.55 3.14 0.74
C ASN A 205 5.04 2.99 0.56
N GLY A 206 4.53 1.77 0.64
CA GLY A 206 3.10 1.48 0.53
C GLY A 206 2.28 2.15 1.64
N PHE A 207 2.79 2.14 2.88
CA PHE A 207 2.16 2.84 4.00
C PHE A 207 2.09 4.35 3.75
N ALA A 208 3.18 4.98 3.30
CA ALA A 208 3.20 6.42 3.00
C ALA A 208 2.20 6.80 1.90
N GLN A 209 2.11 5.97 0.83
CA GLN A 209 1.11 6.17 -0.22
C GLN A 209 -0.33 5.98 0.31
N ASN A 210 -0.55 5.01 1.19
CA ASN A 210 -1.86 4.80 1.81
C ASN A 210 -2.25 5.95 2.75
N CYS A 211 -1.29 6.59 3.43
CA CYS A 211 -1.53 7.84 4.18
C CYS A 211 -2.03 8.96 3.25
N ALA A 212 -1.38 9.14 2.09
CA ALA A 212 -1.82 10.13 1.11
C ALA A 212 -3.22 9.80 0.55
N ARG A 213 -3.48 8.53 0.19
CA ARG A 213 -4.80 8.08 -0.27
C ARG A 213 -5.88 8.32 0.78
N PHE A 214 -5.59 8.04 2.04
CA PHE A 214 -6.51 8.31 3.14
C PHE A 214 -6.88 9.80 3.21
N MET A 215 -5.89 10.69 3.15
CA MET A 215 -6.12 12.14 3.15
C MET A 215 -6.95 12.61 1.95
N MET A 216 -6.85 11.92 0.80
CA MET A 216 -7.64 12.20 -0.40
C MET A 216 -9.08 11.65 -0.31
N ASP A 217 -9.28 10.52 0.36
CA ASP A 217 -10.57 9.84 0.46
C ASP A 217 -11.49 10.44 1.54
N VAL A 218 -10.91 11.14 2.53
CA VAL A 218 -11.70 11.80 3.59
C VAL A 218 -12.45 13.00 3.01
N PRO A 219 -13.79 13.08 3.18
CA PRO A 219 -14.56 14.24 2.71
C PRO A 219 -14.07 15.58 3.26
N GLY A 220 -14.13 16.64 2.44
CA GLY A 220 -13.60 17.95 2.78
C GLY A 220 -14.23 18.63 4.01
N ASN A 221 -15.47 18.24 4.38
CA ASN A 221 -16.11 18.70 5.62
C ASN A 221 -15.52 18.07 6.89
N LEU A 222 -14.84 16.91 6.76
CA LEU A 222 -14.14 16.23 7.86
C LEU A 222 -12.63 16.45 7.81
N PHE A 223 -12.11 16.88 6.66
CA PHE A 223 -10.67 17.09 6.45
C PHE A 223 -10.41 18.47 5.84
N ASN A 224 -10.73 19.51 6.62
CA ASN A 224 -10.43 20.90 6.29
C ASN A 224 -8.95 21.24 6.57
N PRO A 225 -8.46 22.45 6.25
CA PRO A 225 -7.05 22.82 6.46
C PRO A 225 -6.55 22.67 7.91
N ALA A 226 -7.39 22.92 8.92
CA ALA A 226 -7.03 22.74 10.32
C ALA A 226 -6.84 21.27 10.68
N GLU A 227 -7.76 20.40 10.23
CA GLU A 227 -7.65 18.94 10.42
C GLU A 227 -6.42 18.37 9.69
N PHE A 228 -6.09 18.90 8.51
CA PHE A 228 -4.88 18.51 7.77
C PHE A 228 -3.61 18.72 8.59
N VAL A 229 -3.42 19.93 9.19
CA VAL A 229 -2.20 20.21 9.97
C VAL A 229 -2.18 19.46 11.30
N ILE A 230 -3.33 19.21 11.95
CA ILE A 230 -3.43 18.35 13.12
C ILE A 230 -2.99 16.94 12.76
N HIS A 231 -3.46 16.41 11.62
CA HIS A 231 -3.11 15.08 11.16
C HIS A 231 -1.61 14.93 10.85
N ILE A 232 -1.02 15.92 10.16
CA ILE A 232 0.43 15.97 9.89
C ILE A 232 1.23 15.96 11.20
N ASN A 233 0.87 16.80 12.18
CA ASN A 233 1.54 16.79 13.48
C ASN A 233 1.49 15.42 14.16
N HIS A 234 0.34 14.74 14.13
CA HIS A 234 0.21 13.41 14.71
C HIS A 234 1.02 12.34 13.94
N LEU A 235 1.07 12.43 12.61
CA LEU A 235 1.78 11.46 11.77
C LEU A 235 3.28 11.45 12.08
N PHE A 236 3.87 12.62 12.34
CA PHE A 236 5.30 12.78 12.59
C PHE A 236 5.66 12.91 14.08
N ALA A 237 4.66 12.86 14.98
CA ALA A 237 4.90 12.93 16.41
C ALA A 237 5.82 11.81 16.91
N GLY A 238 6.88 12.18 17.63
CA GLY A 238 7.83 11.23 18.21
C GLY A 238 8.95 10.77 17.27
N MET A 239 8.99 11.26 16.03
CA MET A 239 10.12 11.04 15.12
C MET A 239 11.23 12.06 15.42
N GLY A 240 12.34 11.63 16.06
CA GLY A 240 13.38 12.52 16.56
C GLY A 240 14.14 13.31 15.48
N ASN A 241 14.08 12.86 14.23
CA ASN A 241 14.70 13.51 13.07
C ASN A 241 13.71 14.30 12.20
N MET A 242 12.47 14.48 12.70
CA MET A 242 11.42 15.24 12.00
C MET A 242 10.97 16.43 12.85
N ARG A 243 10.85 17.59 12.22
CA ARG A 243 10.26 18.79 12.81
C ARG A 243 9.14 19.30 11.91
N VAL A 244 7.98 19.54 12.50
CA VAL A 244 6.82 20.13 11.81
C VAL A 244 6.65 21.56 12.31
N ALA A 245 6.60 22.54 11.40
CA ALA A 245 6.25 23.92 11.68
C ALA A 245 4.99 24.30 10.89
N VAL A 246 3.98 24.80 11.60
CA VAL A 246 2.71 25.23 11.01
C VAL A 246 2.67 26.74 10.97
N ARG A 247 2.43 27.30 9.78
CA ARG A 247 2.29 28.74 9.54
C ARG A 247 0.82 29.08 9.28
N ASP A 248 0.36 30.11 9.95
CA ASP A 248 -1.02 30.61 9.85
C ASP A 248 -1.17 31.72 8.80
N ARG A 249 -2.40 32.20 8.64
CA ARG A 249 -2.75 33.32 7.75
C ARG A 249 -1.90 34.56 8.05
N SER A 250 -1.74 34.94 9.32
CA SER A 250 -1.00 36.13 9.74
C SER A 250 0.48 36.08 9.31
N TRP A 251 1.10 34.90 9.40
CA TRP A 251 2.45 34.68 8.88
C TRP A 251 2.51 34.81 7.35
N MET A 252 1.54 34.25 6.63
CA MET A 252 1.46 34.34 5.17
C MET A 252 1.29 35.78 4.68
N GLU A 253 0.48 36.56 5.39
CA GLU A 253 0.29 38.01 5.10
C GLU A 253 1.61 38.78 5.26
N LYS A 254 2.36 38.54 6.33
CA LYS A 254 3.69 39.12 6.55
C LYS A 254 4.70 38.73 5.47
N GLN A 255 4.59 37.50 4.93
CA GLN A 255 5.43 37.01 3.84
C GLN A 255 4.90 37.41 2.44
N GLN A 256 3.83 38.20 2.37
CA GLN A 256 3.21 38.65 1.13
C GLN A 256 2.81 37.51 0.17
N MET A 257 2.34 36.38 0.72
CA MET A 257 1.92 35.20 -0.05
C MET A 257 0.54 35.40 -0.70
N GLY A 258 0.39 36.45 -1.52
CA GLY A 258 -0.89 36.88 -2.08
C GLY A 258 -1.60 35.82 -2.90
N ALA A 259 -0.87 35.03 -3.71
CA ALA A 259 -1.45 33.96 -4.52
C ALA A 259 -2.11 32.88 -3.67
N LEU A 260 -1.49 32.44 -2.57
CA LEU A 260 -2.07 31.47 -1.65
C LEU A 260 -3.29 32.05 -0.94
N LEU A 261 -3.17 33.26 -0.44
CA LEU A 261 -4.25 33.96 0.27
C LEU A 261 -5.46 34.23 -0.64
N SER A 262 -5.26 34.52 -1.93
CA SER A 262 -6.35 34.73 -2.88
C SER A 262 -7.18 33.46 -3.10
N VAL A 263 -6.54 32.28 -3.13
CA VAL A 263 -7.25 31.00 -3.22
C VAL A 263 -8.05 30.72 -1.96
N ALA A 264 -7.51 31.09 -0.80
CA ALA A 264 -8.15 30.84 0.50
C ALA A 264 -9.34 31.77 0.81
N GLN A 265 -9.54 32.86 0.05
CA GLN A 265 -10.62 33.86 0.32
C GLN A 265 -12.03 33.24 0.24
N GLY A 266 -12.23 32.22 -0.57
CA GLY A 266 -13.52 31.57 -0.72
C GLY A 266 -13.91 30.61 0.40
N SER A 267 -13.06 30.42 1.41
CA SER A 267 -13.26 29.49 2.51
C SER A 267 -13.53 30.20 3.82
N ALA A 268 -14.42 29.62 4.62
CA ALA A 268 -14.59 30.01 6.03
C ALA A 268 -13.48 29.45 6.93
N SER A 269 -12.72 28.48 6.46
CA SER A 269 -11.57 27.91 7.17
C SER A 269 -10.29 28.65 6.81
N ASP A 270 -9.47 28.96 7.83
CA ASP A 270 -8.17 29.60 7.62
C ASP A 270 -7.20 28.66 6.88
N PRO A 271 -6.36 29.22 5.98
CA PRO A 271 -5.30 28.48 5.33
C PRO A 271 -4.13 28.22 6.28
N PHE A 272 -3.43 27.11 6.04
CA PHE A 272 -2.19 26.76 6.73
C PHE A 272 -1.10 26.35 5.74
N LEU A 273 0.15 26.62 6.11
CA LEU A 273 1.34 26.06 5.45
C LEU A 273 2.05 25.15 6.44
N ALA A 274 2.17 23.87 6.11
CA ALA A 274 2.92 22.92 6.91
C ALA A 274 4.33 22.73 6.32
N GLU A 275 5.34 23.08 7.08
CA GLU A 275 6.75 22.85 6.77
C GLU A 275 7.23 21.59 7.51
N LEU A 276 7.68 20.59 6.76
CA LEU A 276 8.23 19.36 7.32
C LEU A 276 9.74 19.35 7.08
N HIS A 277 10.50 19.38 8.14
CA HIS A 277 11.96 19.36 8.10
C HIS A 277 12.45 17.97 8.53
N TYR A 278 13.17 17.31 7.65
CA TYR A 278 13.78 16.01 7.89
C TYR A 278 15.30 16.15 7.96
N ASP A 279 15.86 15.89 9.13
CA ASP A 279 17.29 16.00 9.44
C ASP A 279 17.94 14.61 9.42
N GLY A 280 17.89 13.94 8.28
CA GLY A 280 18.47 12.60 8.08
C GLY A 280 19.56 12.53 7.03
N GLY A 281 19.92 13.67 6.44
CA GLY A 281 20.96 13.79 5.42
C GLY A 281 22.33 14.21 5.99
N ASN A 282 23.26 14.50 5.06
CA ASN A 282 24.54 15.12 5.38
C ASN A 282 24.35 16.66 5.43
N ASN A 283 24.77 17.30 6.53
CA ASN A 283 24.65 18.75 6.73
C ASN A 283 25.50 19.58 5.76
N GLU A 284 26.41 18.98 5.00
CA GLU A 284 27.20 19.65 3.97
C GLU A 284 26.50 19.77 2.63
N GLU A 285 25.37 19.08 2.42
CA GLU A 285 24.60 19.09 1.19
C GLU A 285 23.44 20.08 1.27
N SER A 286 23.12 20.70 0.12
CA SER A 286 21.95 21.56 0.02
C SER A 286 20.65 20.74 0.22
N PRO A 287 19.67 21.26 0.98
CA PRO A 287 18.43 20.52 1.21
C PRO A 287 17.61 20.37 -0.07
N LEU A 288 16.99 19.21 -0.25
CA LEU A 288 15.95 19.00 -1.25
C LEU A 288 14.63 19.58 -0.70
N ILE A 289 14.01 20.49 -1.47
CA ILE A 289 12.72 21.07 -1.11
C ILE A 289 11.64 20.50 -2.02
N LEU A 290 10.62 19.89 -1.43
CA LEU A 290 9.43 19.39 -2.11
C LEU A 290 8.26 20.30 -1.76
N VAL A 291 7.58 20.85 -2.78
CA VAL A 291 6.41 21.73 -2.60
C VAL A 291 5.15 20.98 -3.05
N GLY A 292 4.20 20.81 -2.16
CA GLY A 292 2.93 20.12 -2.39
C GLY A 292 1.73 21.06 -2.31
N LYS A 293 0.76 20.91 -3.22
CA LYS A 293 -0.54 21.57 -3.15
C LYS A 293 -1.45 20.79 -2.21
N GLY A 294 -1.93 21.43 -1.14
CA GLY A 294 -2.78 20.82 -0.10
C GLY A 294 -4.21 21.40 -0.09
N ILE A 295 -4.84 21.60 -1.24
CA ILE A 295 -6.23 22.05 -1.31
C ILE A 295 -7.14 20.91 -0.87
N THR A 296 -7.94 21.13 0.18
CA THR A 296 -8.81 20.12 0.80
C THR A 296 -10.16 20.00 0.11
N PHE A 297 -10.62 21.02 -0.59
CA PHE A 297 -11.83 21.00 -1.41
C PHE A 297 -11.78 22.07 -2.50
N ASP A 298 -12.11 21.71 -3.73
CA ASP A 298 -12.10 22.63 -4.88
C ASP A 298 -13.47 22.56 -5.60
N SER A 299 -14.30 23.56 -5.36
CA SER A 299 -15.62 23.73 -6.01
C SER A 299 -15.55 24.30 -7.43
N GLY A 300 -14.38 24.80 -7.87
CA GLY A 300 -14.21 25.49 -9.13
C GLY A 300 -14.38 27.00 -9.09
N GLY A 301 -14.78 27.60 -7.97
CA GLY A 301 -14.98 29.04 -7.79
C GLY A 301 -16.07 29.60 -8.71
N LEU A 302 -15.79 30.70 -9.43
CA LEU A 302 -16.74 31.30 -10.42
C LEU A 302 -17.11 30.31 -11.53
N ASN A 303 -16.19 29.43 -11.93
CA ASN A 303 -16.47 28.34 -12.86
C ASN A 303 -16.76 27.07 -12.06
N ILE A 304 -17.95 27.01 -11.46
CA ILE A 304 -18.32 25.93 -10.56
C ILE A 304 -18.32 24.58 -11.26
N LYS A 305 -17.72 23.58 -10.62
CA LYS A 305 -17.70 22.22 -11.14
C LYS A 305 -19.08 21.58 -11.10
N LEU A 306 -19.40 20.75 -12.10
CA LEU A 306 -20.58 19.91 -12.06
C LEU A 306 -20.38 18.82 -10.98
N GLY A 307 -21.47 18.44 -10.29
CA GLY A 307 -21.41 17.51 -9.15
C GLY A 307 -20.68 16.18 -9.41
N LYS A 308 -20.72 15.68 -10.66
CA LYS A 308 -19.96 14.47 -11.05
C LYS A 308 -18.43 14.67 -11.15
N ASN A 309 -17.94 15.91 -11.08
CA ASN A 309 -16.53 16.29 -11.20
C ASN A 309 -16.00 16.97 -9.92
N MET A 310 -16.81 16.99 -8.84
CA MET A 310 -16.43 17.48 -7.52
C MET A 310 -15.88 16.38 -6.62
#